data_d3f4a48b39ab94b5a18f9702a25a1e34
#
_entry.id   d3f4a48b39ab94b5a18f9702a25a1e34
#
_cell.length_a   1.000
_cell.length_b   1.000
_cell.length_c   1.000
_cell.angle_alpha   90.00
_cell.angle_beta   90.00
_cell.angle_gamma   90.00
#
_symmetry.space_group_name_H-M   'P 1'
#
loop_
_entity.id
_entity.type
_entity.pdbx_description
1 polymer ?
#
loop_
_entity_poly.entity_id
_entity_poly.type
_entity_poly.pdbx_seq_one_letter_code
_entity_poly.pdbx_strand_id
1 'polypeptide(L)'
;VRGKNSKYWIVYEDGFYENRNFLGSYKHEGCDIMAEYNVSGYYPIVSVTDGIVENIGWLPKGGYRVGVRGNHGGYFYYAHLSKYTNIKKGDKIKAGTLIGYMGDTGYGKEGTTGKFPVHLHFGIYIETKNYEELSINPYVILKYLEENILYGDY
;
A
#
# COMPACT_ATOMS: atom_id res chain seq x y z
N VAL A 1 11.73 3.52 -0.74
CA VAL A 1 12.66 4.31 0.09
C VAL A 1 13.23 3.42 1.17
N ARG A 2 14.55 3.38 1.32
CA ARG A 2 15.22 2.72 2.44
C ARG A 2 15.84 3.79 3.34
N GLY A 3 15.78 3.61 4.66
CA GLY A 3 16.59 4.40 5.58
C GLY A 3 18.08 4.11 5.38
N LYS A 4 18.97 5.07 5.66
CA LYS A 4 20.44 4.93 5.49
C LYS A 4 21.03 3.73 6.23
N ASN A 5 20.39 3.30 7.32
CA ASN A 5 20.73 2.13 8.14
C ASN A 5 19.56 1.14 8.16
N SER A 6 18.93 0.89 7.00
CA SER A 6 17.66 0.18 6.94
C SER A 6 17.79 -1.25 7.46
N LYS A 7 17.12 -1.49 8.57
CA LYS A 7 16.78 -2.80 9.12
C LYS A 7 15.44 -3.34 8.59
N TYR A 8 14.84 -2.64 7.63
CA TYR A 8 13.53 -2.98 7.06
C TYR A 8 13.72 -3.79 5.78
N TRP A 9 13.85 -5.11 5.92
CA TRP A 9 13.91 -6.03 4.81
C TRP A 9 12.51 -6.44 4.38
N ILE A 10 12.28 -6.44 3.07
CA ILE A 10 11.01 -6.79 2.44
C ILE A 10 11.27 -7.71 1.25
N VAL A 11 10.29 -8.53 0.92
CA VAL A 11 10.27 -9.38 -0.27
C VAL A 11 8.96 -9.16 -1.01
N TYR A 12 8.99 -9.12 -2.33
CA TYR A 12 7.79 -9.05 -3.16
C TYR A 12 8.00 -9.79 -4.49
N GLU A 13 6.91 -10.36 -4.97
CA GLU A 13 6.83 -11.11 -6.23
C GLU A 13 5.70 -10.56 -7.09
N ASP A 14 5.70 -10.90 -8.39
CA ASP A 14 4.61 -10.50 -9.29
C ASP A 14 3.39 -11.39 -9.09
N GLY A 15 2.51 -10.96 -8.20
CA GLY A 15 1.22 -11.60 -7.94
C GLY A 15 0.04 -10.85 -8.58
N PHE A 16 0.32 -9.90 -9.51
CA PHE A 16 -0.73 -9.10 -10.15
C PHE A 16 -1.65 -9.98 -11.01
N TYR A 17 -2.97 -9.77 -10.85
CA TYR A 17 -4.03 -10.54 -11.52
C TYR A 17 -4.10 -12.04 -11.17
N GLU A 18 -3.40 -12.50 -10.14
CA GLU A 18 -3.64 -13.82 -9.58
C GLU A 18 -5.07 -13.94 -9.01
N ASN A 19 -5.60 -15.15 -9.02
CA ASN A 19 -6.90 -15.43 -8.41
C ASN A 19 -6.79 -15.43 -6.88
N ARG A 20 -7.67 -14.71 -6.22
CA ARG A 20 -7.84 -14.69 -4.78
C ARG A 20 -9.26 -15.18 -4.43
N ASN A 21 -9.40 -15.97 -3.36
CA ASN A 21 -10.66 -16.66 -3.01
C ASN A 21 -11.19 -16.28 -1.62
N PHE A 22 -10.85 -15.09 -1.12
CA PHE A 22 -11.39 -14.62 0.16
C PHE A 22 -12.61 -13.70 -0.06
N LEU A 23 -13.74 -14.02 0.61
CA LEU A 23 -15.02 -13.31 0.42
C LEU A 23 -15.43 -13.21 -1.07
N GLY A 24 -15.34 -14.34 -1.79
CA GLY A 24 -15.60 -14.47 -3.22
C GLY A 24 -14.33 -14.49 -4.06
N SER A 25 -14.47 -14.91 -5.33
CA SER A 25 -13.34 -14.93 -6.27
C SER A 25 -13.12 -13.53 -6.85
N TYR A 26 -11.87 -13.05 -6.84
CA TYR A 26 -11.47 -11.78 -7.43
C TYR A 26 -10.03 -11.82 -7.91
N LYS A 27 -9.65 -10.87 -8.76
CA LYS A 27 -8.27 -10.69 -9.20
C LYS A 27 -7.50 -9.83 -8.21
N HIS A 28 -6.24 -10.17 -7.99
CA HIS A 28 -5.33 -9.40 -7.17
C HIS A 28 -4.86 -8.14 -7.91
N GLU A 29 -5.41 -6.99 -7.59
CA GLU A 29 -5.15 -5.71 -8.28
C GLU A 29 -4.04 -4.91 -7.58
N GLY A 30 -2.88 -5.55 -7.36
CA GLY A 30 -1.77 -4.92 -6.65
C GLY A 30 -0.55 -5.82 -6.58
N CYS A 31 0.38 -5.42 -5.74
CA CYS A 31 1.56 -6.18 -5.37
C CYS A 31 1.62 -6.28 -3.84
N ASP A 32 1.78 -7.49 -3.31
CA ASP A 32 1.96 -7.72 -1.89
C ASP A 32 3.44 -7.63 -1.55
N ILE A 33 3.79 -6.64 -0.72
CA ILE A 33 5.15 -6.40 -0.23
C ILE A 33 5.23 -6.98 1.17
N MET A 34 5.84 -8.16 1.28
CA MET A 34 5.92 -8.94 2.52
C MET A 34 6.98 -8.41 3.46
N ALA A 35 6.66 -8.37 4.75
CA ALA A 35 7.62 -8.08 5.81
C ALA A 35 8.50 -9.30 6.08
N GLU A 36 9.83 -9.13 6.15
CA GLU A 36 10.72 -10.21 6.60
C GLU A 36 10.46 -10.57 8.07
N TYR A 37 10.31 -9.53 8.92
CA TYR A 37 9.87 -9.72 10.30
C TYR A 37 8.36 -9.58 10.38
N ASN A 38 7.65 -10.65 10.68
CA ASN A 38 6.19 -10.69 10.78
C ASN A 38 5.68 -9.95 12.04
N VAL A 39 6.01 -8.65 12.15
CA VAL A 39 5.67 -7.78 13.28
C VAL A 39 4.83 -6.60 12.81
N SER A 40 3.55 -6.62 13.17
CA SER A 40 2.59 -5.54 12.83
C SER A 40 3.03 -4.22 13.48
N GLY A 41 3.04 -3.15 12.68
CA GLY A 41 3.45 -1.81 13.14
C GLY A 41 4.97 -1.53 13.13
N TYR A 42 5.78 -2.47 12.66
CA TYR A 42 7.23 -2.29 12.64
C TYR A 42 7.74 -1.51 11.42
N TYR A 43 7.18 -1.76 10.22
CA TYR A 43 7.64 -1.15 8.97
C TYR A 43 6.90 0.17 8.69
N PRO A 44 7.62 1.30 8.56
CA PRO A 44 7.00 2.56 8.16
C PRO A 44 6.58 2.52 6.69
N ILE A 45 5.38 3.03 6.39
CA ILE A 45 4.83 3.17 5.06
C ILE A 45 4.76 4.64 4.69
N VAL A 46 5.39 4.98 3.57
CA VAL A 46 5.45 6.36 3.06
C VAL A 46 4.70 6.49 1.74
N SER A 47 4.19 7.68 1.47
CA SER A 47 3.61 7.98 0.16
C SER A 47 4.67 7.92 -0.94
N VAL A 48 4.37 7.25 -2.06
CA VAL A 48 5.25 7.21 -3.24
C VAL A 48 5.13 8.47 -4.11
N THR A 49 4.14 9.34 -3.83
CA THR A 49 3.83 10.50 -4.67
C THR A 49 3.45 11.72 -3.85
N ASP A 50 3.64 12.88 -4.45
CA ASP A 50 2.94 14.10 -4.05
C ASP A 50 1.45 13.96 -4.41
N GLY A 51 0.55 14.41 -3.54
CA GLY A 51 -0.87 14.31 -3.83
C GLY A 51 -1.77 14.68 -2.67
N ILE A 52 -3.00 14.20 -2.73
CA ILE A 52 -4.05 14.43 -1.72
C ILE A 52 -4.50 13.08 -1.17
N VAL A 53 -4.62 12.96 0.15
CA VAL A 53 -5.26 11.82 0.80
C VAL A 53 -6.74 11.81 0.42
N GLU A 54 -7.10 11.01 -0.57
CA GLU A 54 -8.46 10.93 -1.09
C GLU A 54 -9.34 10.02 -0.24
N ASN A 55 -8.74 8.94 0.24
CA ASN A 55 -9.44 7.96 1.07
C ASN A 55 -8.59 7.51 2.25
N ILE A 56 -9.22 7.34 3.41
CA ILE A 56 -8.63 6.76 4.61
C ILE A 56 -9.75 6.06 5.40
N GLY A 57 -9.46 4.94 6.04
CA GLY A 57 -10.44 4.19 6.84
C GLY A 57 -10.40 2.69 6.55
N TRP A 58 -11.40 1.98 7.05
CA TRP A 58 -11.52 0.53 6.97
C TRP A 58 -12.24 0.06 5.71
N LEU A 59 -11.74 -1.04 5.13
CA LEU A 59 -12.45 -1.86 4.15
C LEU A 59 -12.41 -3.33 4.60
N PRO A 60 -13.49 -4.12 4.41
CA PRO A 60 -13.53 -5.52 4.87
C PRO A 60 -12.41 -6.40 4.34
N LYS A 61 -11.96 -6.21 3.10
CA LYS A 61 -10.82 -6.93 2.51
C LYS A 61 -9.50 -6.23 2.85
N GLY A 62 -9.40 -4.92 2.60
CA GLY A 62 -8.14 -4.17 2.71
C GLY A 62 -7.74 -3.76 4.14
N GLY A 63 -8.61 -3.94 5.14
CA GLY A 63 -8.32 -3.47 6.49
C GLY A 63 -8.21 -1.94 6.58
N TYR A 64 -7.35 -1.45 7.45
CA TYR A 64 -6.99 -0.03 7.46
C TYR A 64 -6.21 0.32 6.20
N ARG A 65 -6.74 1.26 5.44
CA ARG A 65 -6.18 1.65 4.14
C ARG A 65 -6.08 3.14 3.96
N VAL A 66 -5.12 3.57 3.15
CA VAL A 66 -4.95 4.94 2.66
C VAL A 66 -4.95 4.91 1.14
N GLY A 67 -5.65 5.84 0.52
CA GLY A 67 -5.61 6.10 -0.92
C GLY A 67 -5.15 7.52 -1.17
N VAL A 68 -4.13 7.68 -1.98
CA VAL A 68 -3.56 8.98 -2.35
C VAL A 68 -3.79 9.25 -3.83
N ARG A 69 -4.49 10.32 -4.16
CA ARG A 69 -4.60 10.82 -5.54
C ARG A 69 -3.39 11.69 -5.84
N GLY A 70 -2.53 11.22 -6.73
CA GLY A 70 -1.36 11.95 -7.20
C GLY A 70 -1.73 13.14 -8.09
N ASN A 71 -0.85 14.12 -8.20
CA ASN A 71 -1.09 15.36 -8.95
C ASN A 71 -1.35 15.13 -10.47
N HIS A 72 -0.99 13.96 -10.99
CA HIS A 72 -1.20 13.57 -12.40
C HIS A 72 -2.32 12.52 -12.57
N GLY A 73 -3.21 12.39 -11.58
CA GLY A 73 -4.43 11.58 -11.67
C GLY A 73 -4.27 10.12 -11.24
N GLY A 74 -3.06 9.58 -11.11
CA GLY A 74 -2.84 8.23 -10.59
C GLY A 74 -3.36 8.11 -9.15
N TYR A 75 -4.02 6.99 -8.83
CA TYR A 75 -4.46 6.67 -7.48
C TYR A 75 -3.58 5.57 -6.90
N PHE A 76 -2.98 5.83 -5.74
CA PHE A 76 -2.05 4.94 -5.06
C PHE A 76 -2.69 4.42 -3.78
N TYR A 77 -2.87 3.11 -3.71
CA TYR A 77 -3.59 2.41 -2.66
C TYR A 77 -2.64 1.65 -1.75
N TYR A 78 -2.79 1.85 -0.44
CA TYR A 78 -1.99 1.23 0.61
C TYR A 78 -2.94 0.54 1.59
N ALA A 79 -2.90 -0.77 1.68
CA ALA A 79 -3.81 -1.56 2.51
C ALA A 79 -3.09 -2.43 3.54
N HIS A 80 -3.86 -3.02 4.43
CA HIS A 80 -3.44 -3.86 5.56
C HIS A 80 -2.58 -3.10 6.60
N LEU A 81 -2.74 -1.78 6.69
CA LEU A 81 -2.00 -0.98 7.68
C LEU A 81 -2.39 -1.37 9.10
N SER A 82 -1.42 -1.32 10.04
CA SER A 82 -1.68 -1.52 11.47
C SER A 82 -2.28 -0.26 12.11
N LYS A 83 -1.81 0.90 11.67
CA LYS A 83 -2.26 2.23 12.14
C LYS A 83 -1.87 3.31 11.13
N TYR A 84 -2.56 4.43 11.21
CA TYR A 84 -2.22 5.66 10.50
C TYR A 84 -1.29 6.55 11.31
N THR A 85 -0.66 7.53 10.65
CA THR A 85 -0.13 8.74 11.28
C THR A 85 -1.24 9.78 11.43
N ASN A 86 -0.88 11.04 11.75
CA ASN A 86 -1.87 12.12 11.93
C ASN A 86 -2.42 12.67 10.60
N ILE A 87 -2.49 11.84 9.55
CA ILE A 87 -3.08 12.21 8.26
C ILE A 87 -4.60 12.01 8.27
N LYS A 88 -5.30 12.81 7.48
CA LYS A 88 -6.74 12.71 7.28
C LYS A 88 -7.13 12.97 5.82
N LYS A 89 -8.33 12.58 5.46
CA LYS A 89 -8.89 12.85 4.13
C LYS A 89 -8.82 14.34 3.81
N GLY A 90 -8.32 14.66 2.62
CA GLY A 90 -8.14 16.02 2.13
C GLY A 90 -6.73 16.59 2.37
N ASP A 91 -5.90 15.97 3.19
CA ASP A 91 -4.54 16.45 3.43
C ASP A 91 -3.70 16.38 2.16
N LYS A 92 -2.95 17.46 1.90
CA LYS A 92 -1.90 17.48 0.87
C LYS A 92 -0.62 16.91 1.46
N ILE A 93 -0.08 15.90 0.81
CA ILE A 93 1.15 15.22 1.25
C ILE A 93 2.18 15.19 0.12
N LYS A 94 3.43 14.99 0.51
CA LYS A 94 4.56 14.84 -0.40
C LYS A 94 5.00 13.38 -0.51
N ALA A 95 5.64 13.03 -1.62
CA ALA A 95 6.40 11.78 -1.69
C ALA A 95 7.35 11.67 -0.49
N GLY A 96 7.40 10.50 0.14
CA GLY A 96 8.16 10.28 1.37
C GLY A 96 7.42 10.64 2.67
N THR A 97 6.23 11.27 2.62
CA THR A 97 5.44 11.52 3.83
C THR A 97 5.04 10.19 4.49
N LEU A 98 5.34 10.03 5.77
CA LEU A 98 4.92 8.86 6.55
C LEU A 98 3.40 8.86 6.71
N ILE A 99 2.73 7.83 6.18
CA ILE A 99 1.27 7.72 6.16
C ILE A 99 0.72 6.69 7.15
N GLY A 100 1.54 5.73 7.55
CA GLY A 100 1.15 4.68 8.48
C GLY A 100 2.25 3.64 8.66
N TYR A 101 1.85 2.49 9.18
CA TYR A 101 2.74 1.36 9.41
C TYR A 101 2.13 0.08 8.85
N MET A 102 2.97 -0.79 8.29
CA MET A 102 2.57 -2.08 7.76
C MET A 102 1.95 -2.96 8.84
N GLY A 103 0.93 -3.71 8.47
CA GLY A 103 0.23 -4.59 9.39
C GLY A 103 -0.35 -5.82 8.72
N ASP A 104 -1.37 -6.36 9.35
CA ASP A 104 -2.09 -7.58 8.97
C ASP A 104 -3.61 -7.40 9.15
N THR A 105 -4.08 -6.16 9.05
CA THR A 105 -5.50 -5.81 9.22
C THR A 105 -6.31 -6.13 7.98
N GLY A 106 -7.56 -6.54 8.18
CA GLY A 106 -8.49 -6.85 7.09
C GLY A 106 -9.10 -8.24 7.22
N TYR A 107 -9.76 -8.65 6.15
CA TYR A 107 -10.44 -9.94 6.04
C TYR A 107 -11.48 -10.16 7.13
N GLY A 108 -12.31 -9.10 7.37
CA GLY A 108 -13.40 -9.14 8.33
C GLY A 108 -13.96 -7.77 8.71
N LYS A 109 -14.65 -7.75 9.87
CA LYS A 109 -15.13 -6.49 10.47
C LYS A 109 -13.96 -5.62 10.92
N GLU A 110 -14.21 -4.33 11.13
CA GLU A 110 -13.19 -3.39 11.58
C GLU A 110 -12.41 -3.90 12.80
N GLY A 111 -11.08 -3.79 12.74
CA GLY A 111 -10.15 -4.27 13.76
C GLY A 111 -9.73 -5.75 13.61
N THR A 112 -10.21 -6.48 12.59
CA THR A 112 -9.75 -7.86 12.34
C THR A 112 -8.27 -7.88 11.94
N THR A 113 -7.47 -8.73 12.59
CA THR A 113 -6.03 -8.96 12.36
C THR A 113 -5.71 -10.46 12.36
N GLY A 114 -4.48 -10.86 12.04
CA GLY A 114 -3.97 -12.22 12.18
C GLY A 114 -4.51 -13.23 11.17
N LYS A 115 -5.11 -12.79 10.06
CA LYS A 115 -5.63 -13.68 9.02
C LYS A 115 -4.59 -14.06 7.98
N PHE A 116 -3.49 -13.30 7.91
CA PHE A 116 -2.39 -13.47 6.96
C PHE A 116 -1.11 -12.83 7.55
N PRO A 117 0.07 -13.16 7.02
CA PRO A 117 1.32 -12.52 7.44
C PRO A 117 1.33 -11.01 7.19
N VAL A 118 2.10 -10.28 8.00
CA VAL A 118 2.30 -8.83 7.85
C VAL A 118 2.82 -8.49 6.46
N HIS A 119 2.10 -7.66 5.73
CA HIS A 119 2.48 -7.17 4.41
C HIS A 119 1.79 -5.85 4.09
N LEU A 120 2.32 -5.14 3.11
CA LEU A 120 1.64 -4.02 2.46
C LEU A 120 1.05 -4.53 1.14
N HIS A 121 -0.26 -4.48 0.99
CA HIS A 121 -0.87 -4.55 -0.34
C HIS A 121 -0.81 -3.16 -0.97
N PHE A 122 -0.06 -3.05 -2.08
CA PHE A 122 0.13 -1.80 -2.82
C PHE A 122 -0.51 -1.90 -4.19
N GLY A 123 -1.46 -1.01 -4.47
CA GLY A 123 -2.17 -0.90 -5.74
C GLY A 123 -1.92 0.44 -6.43
N ILE A 124 -1.96 0.43 -7.76
CA ILE A 124 -1.92 1.63 -8.60
C ILE A 124 -3.10 1.57 -9.57
N TYR A 125 -3.88 2.65 -9.63
CA TYR A 125 -5.04 2.76 -10.50
C TYR A 125 -4.97 4.05 -11.31
N ILE A 126 -5.46 3.99 -12.54
CA ILE A 126 -5.59 5.16 -13.42
C ILE A 126 -7.03 5.25 -13.94
N GLU A 127 -7.48 6.47 -14.16
CA GLU A 127 -8.72 6.73 -14.90
C GLU A 127 -8.44 6.67 -16.41
N THR A 128 -9.34 6.05 -17.16
CA THR A 128 -9.31 6.01 -18.63
C THR A 128 -10.69 6.36 -19.18
N LYS A 129 -10.79 6.53 -20.50
CA LYS A 129 -12.10 6.79 -21.17
C LYS A 129 -13.14 5.68 -20.93
N ASN A 130 -12.69 4.46 -20.65
CA ASN A 130 -13.55 3.27 -20.57
C ASN A 130 -13.68 2.73 -19.14
N TYR A 131 -12.81 3.15 -18.21
CA TYR A 131 -12.75 2.66 -16.84
C TYR A 131 -12.48 3.82 -15.89
N GLU A 132 -13.29 3.96 -14.85
CA GLU A 132 -13.06 4.92 -13.77
C GLU A 132 -11.81 4.57 -12.95
N GLU A 133 -11.56 3.26 -12.77
CA GLU A 133 -10.38 2.74 -12.10
C GLU A 133 -9.86 1.51 -12.87
N LEU A 134 -8.74 1.68 -13.58
CA LEU A 134 -8.01 0.59 -14.21
C LEU A 134 -6.77 0.29 -13.38
N SER A 135 -6.70 -0.92 -12.82
CA SER A 135 -5.51 -1.37 -12.09
C SER A 135 -4.31 -1.55 -13.01
N ILE A 136 -3.15 -1.09 -12.57
CA ILE A 136 -1.87 -1.26 -13.27
C ILE A 136 -0.99 -2.15 -12.40
N ASN A 137 -0.21 -3.04 -13.04
CA ASN A 137 0.74 -3.89 -12.33
C ASN A 137 1.84 -3.04 -11.63
N PRO A 138 1.87 -2.98 -10.29
CA PRO A 138 2.88 -2.19 -9.57
C PRO A 138 4.27 -2.83 -9.61
N TYR A 139 4.37 -4.14 -9.86
CA TYR A 139 5.61 -4.90 -9.75
C TYR A 139 6.73 -4.32 -10.64
N VAL A 140 6.44 -4.03 -11.89
CA VAL A 140 7.42 -3.46 -12.83
C VAL A 140 7.94 -2.10 -12.36
N ILE A 141 7.03 -1.27 -11.81
CA ILE A 141 7.38 0.05 -11.25
C ILE A 141 8.25 -0.12 -10.00
N LEU A 142 7.89 -1.05 -9.11
CA LEU A 142 8.66 -1.36 -7.90
C LEU A 142 10.06 -1.86 -8.24
N LYS A 143 10.22 -2.73 -9.25
CA LYS A 143 11.53 -3.20 -9.72
C LYS A 143 12.40 -2.05 -10.24
N TYR A 144 11.84 -1.16 -11.05
CA TYR A 144 12.55 0.04 -11.50
C TYR A 144 12.99 0.94 -10.33
N LEU A 145 12.11 1.16 -9.35
CA LEU A 145 12.40 1.96 -8.16
C LEU A 145 13.43 1.30 -7.25
N GLU A 146 13.51 -0.04 -7.22
CA GLU A 146 14.53 -0.78 -6.47
C GLU A 146 15.94 -0.49 -6.97
N GLU A 147 16.11 -0.32 -8.27
CA GLU A 147 17.38 0.07 -8.89
C GLU A 147 17.75 1.54 -8.63
N ASN A 148 16.75 2.37 -8.29
CA ASN A 148 16.86 3.81 -8.07
C ASN A 148 16.45 4.19 -6.63
N ILE A 149 17.00 3.50 -5.63
CA ILE A 149 16.61 3.66 -4.23
C ILE A 149 16.95 5.07 -3.72
N LEU A 150 15.95 5.75 -3.19
CA LEU A 150 16.10 6.98 -2.42
C LEU A 150 16.29 6.63 -0.94
N TYR A 151 17.25 7.26 -0.29
CA TYR A 151 17.51 7.10 1.14
C TYR A 151 16.86 8.27 1.90
N GLY A 152 16.19 7.96 3.00
CA GLY A 152 15.54 8.92 3.90
C GLY A 152 15.69 8.51 5.36
N ASP A 153 15.53 9.45 6.27
CA ASP A 153 15.50 9.21 7.71
C ASP A 153 14.03 9.07 8.15
N TYR A 154 13.63 7.89 8.65
CA TYR A 154 12.28 7.55 9.13
C TYR A 154 12.33 6.89 10.51
#